data_7219c12f4adda9e10c67cc3d03ad3d8e
#
_entry.id   7219c12f4adda9e10c67cc3d03ad3d8e
#
_cell.length_a   1.000
_cell.length_b   1.000
_cell.length_c   1.000
_cell.angle_alpha   90.00
_cell.angle_beta   90.00
_cell.angle_gamma   90.00
#
_symmetry.space_group_name_H-M   'P 1'
#
loop_
_entity.id
_entity.type
_entity.pdbx_description
1 polymer ?
#
loop_
_entity_poly.entity_id
_entity_poly.type
_entity_poly.pdbx_seq_one_letter_code
_entity_poly.pdbx_strand_id
1 'polypeptide(L)'
;FHPKLFKIVCEPYRTDLENRYRCWAKERGIDLLSQSIDFEEPDDNILEFFKEITVSYYRDMMSCLRDIGVRIPITGTNWANTPDLFAVQLVTDFTDSHTYWAPNFGDQRKFSNRMMTSEPNTFIDVLSLSRALDRPFFVSEWDEPWPYEWRAESPLFLSAVGAMQGWSGFAIHTYRYGTNENESVTGKIGRDIVIGNSFYRGIFDTYNDPAKYGLFYAAALMFRRGDISESEHRVAAQ
;
A
#
# COMPACT_ATOMS: atom_id res chain seq x y z
N PHE A 1 -1.42 -1.50 12.77
CA PHE A 1 -2.73 -1.77 13.42
C PHE A 1 -3.66 -0.58 13.21
N HIS A 2 -4.89 -0.80 12.76
CA HIS A 2 -5.86 0.27 12.60
C HIS A 2 -6.73 0.32 13.86
N PRO A 3 -6.81 1.43 14.60
CA PRO A 3 -7.52 1.53 15.88
C PRO A 3 -8.96 1.01 15.83
N LYS A 4 -9.69 1.29 14.76
CA LYS A 4 -11.08 0.80 14.57
C LYS A 4 -11.20 -0.73 14.55
N LEU A 5 -10.11 -1.46 14.31
CA LEU A 5 -10.11 -2.93 14.37
C LEU A 5 -10.12 -3.44 15.80
N PHE A 6 -9.81 -2.62 16.79
CA PHE A 6 -9.85 -3.03 18.18
C PHE A 6 -11.25 -3.48 18.63
N LYS A 7 -12.30 -2.92 18.04
CA LYS A 7 -13.70 -3.32 18.30
C LYS A 7 -13.97 -4.80 18.03
N ILE A 8 -13.22 -5.40 17.12
CA ILE A 8 -13.40 -6.82 16.74
C ILE A 8 -12.43 -7.76 17.47
N VAL A 9 -11.52 -7.23 18.28
CA VAL A 9 -10.63 -8.07 19.10
C VAL A 9 -11.46 -8.70 20.23
N CYS A 10 -11.55 -10.02 20.20
CA CYS A 10 -12.32 -10.78 21.20
C CYS A 10 -11.43 -11.18 22.41
N GLU A 11 -12.10 -11.56 23.51
CA GLU A 11 -11.41 -12.16 24.64
C GLU A 11 -10.86 -13.57 24.28
N PRO A 12 -9.70 -13.98 24.82
CA PRO A 12 -8.90 -13.28 25.85
C PRO A 12 -7.88 -12.25 25.29
N TYR A 13 -7.84 -12.06 23.98
CA TYR A 13 -6.80 -11.24 23.32
C TYR A 13 -6.88 -9.76 23.67
N ARG A 14 -8.10 -9.25 23.93
CA ARG A 14 -8.29 -7.87 24.38
C ARG A 14 -7.60 -7.65 25.73
N THR A 15 -7.90 -8.50 26.70
CA THR A 15 -7.28 -8.45 28.03
C THR A 15 -5.75 -8.62 27.94
N ASP A 16 -5.24 -9.51 27.09
CA ASP A 16 -3.79 -9.69 26.89
C ASP A 16 -3.14 -8.41 26.35
N LEU A 17 -3.75 -7.78 25.35
CA LEU A 17 -3.23 -6.54 24.76
C LEU A 17 -3.17 -5.40 25.80
N GLU A 18 -4.23 -5.24 26.59
CA GLU A 18 -4.26 -4.24 27.67
C GLU A 18 -3.17 -4.50 28.72
N ASN A 19 -2.98 -5.74 29.12
CA ASN A 19 -1.93 -6.12 30.07
C ASN A 19 -0.54 -5.86 29.53
N ARG A 20 -0.30 -6.16 28.26
CA ARG A 20 0.97 -5.84 27.58
C ARG A 20 1.23 -4.34 27.54
N TYR A 21 0.21 -3.55 27.21
CA TYR A 21 0.34 -2.09 27.22
C TYR A 21 0.66 -1.56 28.63
N ARG A 22 0.00 -2.05 29.66
CA ARG A 22 0.28 -1.66 31.06
C ARG A 22 1.71 -1.99 31.48
N CYS A 23 2.22 -3.16 31.10
CA CYS A 23 3.63 -3.53 31.34
C CYS A 23 4.57 -2.60 30.60
N TRP A 24 4.33 -2.36 29.32
CA TRP A 24 5.11 -1.47 28.47
C TRP A 24 5.16 -0.04 29.00
N ALA A 25 4.03 0.49 29.42
CA ALA A 25 3.92 1.85 29.99
C ALA A 25 4.66 1.96 31.33
N LYS A 26 4.51 0.94 32.20
CA LYS A 26 5.21 0.89 33.48
C LYS A 26 6.74 0.91 33.32
N GLU A 27 7.26 0.16 32.37
CA GLU A 27 8.71 0.12 32.07
C GLU A 27 9.25 1.50 31.64
N ARG A 28 8.39 2.35 31.07
CA ARG A 28 8.71 3.69 30.58
C ARG A 28 8.35 4.80 31.58
N GLY A 29 7.87 4.43 32.76
CA GLY A 29 7.48 5.39 33.79
C GLY A 29 6.22 6.20 33.47
N ILE A 30 5.39 5.69 32.53
CA ILE A 30 4.12 6.31 32.17
C ILE A 30 3.08 5.96 33.24
N ASP A 31 2.49 7.00 33.85
CA ASP A 31 1.46 6.83 34.86
C ASP A 31 0.09 6.58 34.21
N LEU A 32 -0.44 5.38 34.40
CA LEU A 32 -1.76 4.96 33.92
C LEU A 32 -2.82 4.93 35.02
N LEU A 33 -2.51 5.39 36.25
CA LEU A 33 -3.43 5.29 37.41
C LEU A 33 -4.69 6.15 37.25
N SER A 34 -4.61 7.20 36.43
CA SER A 34 -5.70 8.16 36.20
C SER A 34 -6.25 8.15 34.77
N GLN A 35 -5.71 7.33 33.88
CA GLN A 35 -6.09 7.31 32.46
C GLN A 35 -6.82 6.02 32.09
N SER A 36 -7.94 6.16 31.40
CA SER A 36 -8.56 5.04 30.71
C SER A 36 -7.75 4.72 29.47
N ILE A 37 -7.42 3.43 29.27
CA ILE A 37 -6.79 2.97 28.03
C ILE A 37 -7.87 2.90 26.97
N ASP A 38 -7.77 3.72 25.95
CA ASP A 38 -8.67 3.70 24.79
C ASP A 38 -7.87 3.41 23.51
N PHE A 39 -7.89 2.15 23.09
CA PHE A 39 -7.23 1.74 21.86
C PHE A 39 -8.00 2.12 20.57
N GLU A 40 -9.23 2.61 20.69
CA GLU A 40 -10.02 3.08 19.54
C GLU A 40 -9.68 4.53 19.19
N GLU A 41 -9.29 5.32 20.20
CA GLU A 41 -8.81 6.70 20.07
C GLU A 41 -7.41 6.80 20.69
N PRO A 42 -6.37 6.21 20.02
CA PRO A 42 -5.05 6.06 20.61
C PRO A 42 -4.32 7.39 20.75
N ASP A 43 -3.70 7.59 21.90
CA ASP A 43 -2.71 8.65 22.10
C ASP A 43 -1.32 8.25 21.53
N ASP A 44 -0.36 9.14 21.63
CA ASP A 44 1.00 8.93 21.12
C ASP A 44 1.70 7.73 21.79
N ASN A 45 1.42 7.44 23.04
CA ASN A 45 1.99 6.30 23.75
C ASN A 45 1.41 4.97 23.22
N ILE A 46 0.11 4.93 22.98
CA ILE A 46 -0.55 3.76 22.40
C ILE A 46 -0.06 3.53 20.97
N LEU A 47 0.13 4.59 20.19
CA LEU A 47 0.68 4.48 18.82
C LEU A 47 2.12 3.96 18.84
N GLU A 48 2.96 4.45 19.74
CA GLU A 48 4.34 3.95 19.90
C GLU A 48 4.36 2.48 20.33
N PHE A 49 3.51 2.10 21.27
CA PHE A 49 3.34 0.70 21.66
C PHE A 49 2.94 -0.19 20.48
N PHE A 50 1.94 0.24 19.69
CA PHE A 50 1.53 -0.52 18.51
C PHE A 50 2.63 -0.62 17.46
N LYS A 51 3.40 0.43 17.27
CA LYS A 51 4.58 0.39 16.39
C LYS A 51 5.59 -0.66 16.88
N GLU A 52 5.93 -0.64 18.15
CA GLU A 52 6.93 -1.57 18.71
C GLU A 52 6.49 -3.03 18.61
N ILE A 53 5.24 -3.35 18.97
CA ILE A 53 4.76 -4.74 18.85
C ILE A 53 4.68 -5.20 17.40
N THR A 54 4.33 -4.30 16.47
CA THR A 54 4.29 -4.63 15.04
C THR A 54 5.70 -4.85 14.48
N VAL A 55 6.65 -4.00 14.84
CA VAL A 55 8.06 -4.17 14.49
C VAL A 55 8.61 -5.50 15.02
N SER A 56 8.31 -5.84 16.28
CA SER A 56 8.71 -7.13 16.87
C SER A 56 8.15 -8.31 16.09
N TYR A 57 6.85 -8.25 15.76
CA TYR A 57 6.19 -9.29 14.97
C TYR A 57 6.90 -9.52 13.62
N TYR A 58 7.20 -8.46 12.88
CA TYR A 58 7.88 -8.61 11.58
C TYR A 58 9.31 -9.12 11.72
N ARG A 59 10.03 -8.72 12.76
CA ARG A 59 11.37 -9.27 13.05
C ARG A 59 11.31 -10.76 13.32
N ASP A 60 10.37 -11.21 14.15
CA ASP A 60 10.20 -12.61 14.49
C ASP A 60 9.82 -13.43 13.25
N MET A 61 8.89 -12.92 12.42
CA MET A 61 8.49 -13.56 11.16
C MET A 61 9.65 -13.63 10.15
N MET A 62 10.42 -12.56 10.01
CA MET A 62 11.62 -12.55 9.17
C MET A 62 12.64 -13.60 9.63
N SER A 63 12.92 -13.66 10.93
CA SER A 63 13.82 -14.67 11.52
C SER A 63 13.30 -16.08 11.22
N CYS A 64 12.06 -16.35 11.52
CA CYS A 64 11.43 -17.65 11.26
C CYS A 64 11.54 -18.08 9.78
N LEU A 65 11.27 -17.17 8.86
CA LEU A 65 11.38 -17.44 7.42
C LEU A 65 12.83 -17.71 7.00
N ARG A 66 13.80 -16.97 7.58
CA ARG A 66 15.22 -17.20 7.31
C ARG A 66 15.70 -18.55 7.86
N ASP A 67 15.23 -18.93 9.03
CA ASP A 67 15.58 -20.20 9.69
C ASP A 67 15.11 -21.42 8.89
N ILE A 68 13.95 -21.34 8.27
CA ILE A 68 13.44 -22.40 7.37
C ILE A 68 14.01 -22.33 5.94
N GLY A 69 14.95 -21.42 5.69
CA GLY A 69 15.74 -21.40 4.45
C GLY A 69 15.27 -20.43 3.37
N VAL A 70 14.29 -19.53 3.63
CA VAL A 70 13.89 -18.50 2.67
C VAL A 70 15.04 -17.53 2.43
N ARG A 71 15.43 -17.30 1.16
CA ARG A 71 16.55 -16.41 0.76
C ARG A 71 16.15 -15.28 -0.16
N ILE A 72 14.92 -15.29 -0.67
CA ILE A 72 14.40 -14.18 -1.48
C ILE A 72 14.15 -12.93 -0.61
N PRO A 73 14.16 -11.74 -1.20
CA PRO A 73 13.75 -10.53 -0.48
C PRO A 73 12.32 -10.62 0.05
N ILE A 74 12.12 -10.11 1.25
CA ILE A 74 10.83 -10.15 1.95
C ILE A 74 10.45 -8.72 2.34
N THR A 75 9.20 -8.34 2.09
CA THR A 75 8.59 -7.15 2.67
C THR A 75 7.46 -7.54 3.62
N GLY A 76 7.07 -6.63 4.48
CA GLY A 76 6.00 -6.85 5.44
C GLY A 76 4.67 -6.27 4.97
N THR A 77 4.35 -5.10 5.50
CA THR A 77 3.15 -4.36 5.10
C THR A 77 3.41 -3.59 3.81
N ASN A 78 2.35 -3.38 3.01
CA ASN A 78 2.35 -2.48 1.86
C ASN A 78 1.71 -1.11 2.18
N TRP A 79 1.43 -0.84 3.44
CA TRP A 79 0.93 0.43 3.93
C TRP A 79 2.06 1.17 4.64
N ALA A 80 2.51 2.26 4.05
CA ALA A 80 3.57 3.10 4.58
C ALA A 80 3.14 4.58 4.62
N ASN A 81 1.84 4.82 4.78
CA ASN A 81 1.25 6.16 4.69
C ASN A 81 1.43 6.99 5.96
N THR A 82 1.95 6.39 7.01
CA THR A 82 2.22 7.06 8.28
C THR A 82 3.63 6.71 8.78
N PRO A 83 4.28 7.58 9.57
CA PRO A 83 5.65 7.34 10.03
C PRO A 83 5.83 6.03 10.81
N ASP A 84 4.83 5.63 11.59
CA ASP A 84 4.84 4.37 12.35
C ASP A 84 4.78 3.15 11.43
N LEU A 85 3.90 3.15 10.42
CA LEU A 85 3.82 2.08 9.42
C LEU A 85 5.07 2.03 8.53
N PHE A 86 5.64 3.19 8.21
CA PHE A 86 6.91 3.25 7.50
C PHE A 86 8.05 2.65 8.32
N ALA A 87 8.12 2.96 9.62
CA ALA A 87 9.12 2.38 10.53
C ALA A 87 9.04 0.85 10.60
N VAL A 88 7.84 0.27 10.49
CA VAL A 88 7.66 -1.19 10.42
C VAL A 88 8.30 -1.77 9.17
N GLN A 89 8.20 -1.12 8.01
CA GLN A 89 8.83 -1.61 6.79
C GLN A 89 10.37 -1.57 6.85
N LEU A 90 10.93 -0.70 7.68
CA LEU A 90 12.39 -0.59 7.84
C LEU A 90 13.06 -1.81 8.47
N VAL A 91 12.30 -2.77 8.99
CA VAL A 91 12.84 -4.04 9.50
C VAL A 91 12.80 -5.18 8.49
N THR A 92 12.30 -4.92 7.28
CA THR A 92 12.25 -5.88 6.17
C THR A 92 13.28 -5.54 5.08
N ASP A 93 13.41 -6.36 4.04
CA ASP A 93 14.47 -6.19 3.04
C ASP A 93 14.23 -5.01 2.09
N PHE A 94 12.98 -4.67 1.84
CA PHE A 94 12.60 -3.55 0.99
C PHE A 94 11.29 -2.91 1.47
N THR A 95 11.06 -1.66 1.06
CA THR A 95 9.81 -0.96 1.34
C THR A 95 8.84 -1.11 0.19
N ASP A 96 7.54 -1.14 0.51
CA ASP A 96 6.44 -1.34 -0.43
C ASP A 96 5.30 -0.36 -0.16
N SER A 97 4.60 0.04 -1.20
CA SER A 97 3.40 0.86 -1.05
C SER A 97 2.40 0.60 -2.15
N HIS A 98 1.14 0.88 -1.85
CA HIS A 98 0.03 0.86 -2.81
C HIS A 98 -0.49 2.26 -3.05
N THR A 99 -0.96 2.50 -4.26
CA THR A 99 -1.64 3.76 -4.57
C THR A 99 -2.54 3.63 -5.78
N TYR A 100 -3.61 4.45 -5.79
CA TYR A 100 -4.57 4.46 -6.89
C TYR A 100 -4.96 5.90 -7.21
N TRP A 101 -5.07 6.21 -8.51
CA TRP A 101 -5.55 7.52 -8.91
C TRP A 101 -7.05 7.65 -8.61
N ALA A 102 -7.33 8.42 -7.58
CA ALA A 102 -8.63 8.95 -7.18
C ALA A 102 -9.88 8.05 -7.22
N PRO A 103 -9.86 6.73 -7.06
CA PRO A 103 -11.12 6.05 -6.83
C PRO A 103 -11.63 6.46 -5.46
N ASN A 104 -12.81 7.05 -5.42
CA ASN A 104 -13.53 7.19 -4.17
C ASN A 104 -14.18 5.86 -3.83
N PHE A 105 -13.45 5.02 -3.13
CA PHE A 105 -13.96 3.70 -2.71
C PHE A 105 -15.19 3.80 -1.76
N GLY A 106 -15.44 4.97 -1.18
CA GLY A 106 -16.61 5.23 -0.33
C GLY A 106 -17.88 5.54 -1.13
N ASP A 107 -17.76 6.19 -2.27
CA ASP A 107 -18.88 6.46 -3.19
C ASP A 107 -18.51 5.99 -4.61
N GLN A 108 -18.60 4.70 -4.83
CA GLN A 108 -18.25 4.03 -6.09
C GLN A 108 -19.01 4.53 -7.33
N ARG A 109 -20.00 5.40 -7.16
CA ARG A 109 -20.78 5.96 -8.25
C ARG A 109 -20.27 7.31 -8.75
N LYS A 110 -19.25 7.86 -8.09
CA LYS A 110 -18.68 9.17 -8.44
C LYS A 110 -17.20 9.05 -8.71
N PHE A 111 -16.84 9.12 -9.97
CA PHE A 111 -15.46 9.26 -10.41
C PHE A 111 -15.20 10.72 -10.79
N SER A 112 -14.15 11.29 -10.25
CA SER A 112 -13.66 12.58 -10.69
C SER A 112 -12.76 12.36 -11.89
N ASN A 113 -13.30 12.45 -13.11
CA ASN A 113 -12.55 12.22 -14.34
C ASN A 113 -11.51 13.33 -14.57
N ARG A 114 -10.36 13.22 -13.93
CA ARG A 114 -9.27 14.18 -13.96
C ARG A 114 -8.02 13.53 -14.53
N MET A 115 -7.25 14.29 -15.28
CA MET A 115 -5.93 13.91 -15.76
C MET A 115 -4.94 13.96 -14.58
N MET A 116 -4.25 12.86 -14.33
CA MET A 116 -3.27 12.76 -13.24
C MET A 116 -2.09 13.70 -13.47
N THR A 117 -1.59 13.78 -14.70
CA THR A 117 -0.43 14.61 -15.06
C THR A 117 -0.72 16.11 -15.01
N SER A 118 -1.98 16.54 -14.94
CA SER A 118 -2.35 17.96 -14.79
C SER A 118 -2.52 18.42 -13.35
N GLU A 119 -2.49 17.52 -12.40
CA GLU A 119 -2.71 17.84 -10.99
C GLU A 119 -1.36 18.10 -10.28
N PRO A 120 -1.28 19.13 -9.43
CA PRO A 120 -0.04 19.44 -8.70
C PRO A 120 0.30 18.38 -7.64
N ASN A 121 -0.73 17.76 -7.06
CA ASN A 121 -0.58 16.70 -6.06
C ASN A 121 -1.13 15.40 -6.64
N THR A 122 -0.25 14.47 -6.91
CA THR A 122 -0.59 13.16 -7.44
C THR A 122 -0.40 12.08 -6.36
N PHE A 123 -0.87 10.87 -6.64
CA PHE A 123 -0.57 9.75 -5.77
C PHE A 123 0.94 9.43 -5.68
N ILE A 124 1.76 10.02 -6.56
CA ILE A 124 3.23 9.92 -6.51
C ILE A 124 3.78 10.51 -5.22
N ASP A 125 3.15 11.55 -4.66
CA ASP A 125 3.59 12.16 -3.41
C ASP A 125 3.56 11.16 -2.26
N VAL A 126 2.48 10.36 -2.18
CA VAL A 126 2.36 9.28 -1.19
C VAL A 126 3.45 8.23 -1.37
N LEU A 127 3.72 7.83 -2.61
CA LEU A 127 4.77 6.86 -2.91
C LEU A 127 6.16 7.39 -2.56
N SER A 128 6.42 8.67 -2.82
CA SER A 128 7.70 9.31 -2.49
C SER A 128 7.96 9.32 -1.00
N LEU A 129 6.92 9.55 -0.18
CA LEU A 129 7.01 9.50 1.30
C LEU A 129 7.20 8.06 1.83
N SER A 130 6.81 7.06 1.06
CA SER A 130 6.95 5.65 1.45
C SER A 130 8.30 5.05 1.07
N ARG A 131 9.17 5.81 0.40
CA ARG A 131 10.47 5.35 -0.08
C ARG A 131 11.56 5.61 0.95
N ALA A 132 12.22 4.56 1.44
CA ALA A 132 13.46 4.68 2.19
C ALA A 132 14.65 4.84 1.22
N LEU A 133 15.58 5.77 1.53
CA LEU A 133 16.69 6.10 0.62
C LEU A 133 17.77 5.01 0.54
N ASP A 134 17.87 4.16 1.57
CA ASP A 134 18.94 3.18 1.76
C ASP A 134 18.56 1.75 1.34
N ARG A 135 17.39 1.58 0.75
CA ARG A 135 16.90 0.25 0.39
C ARG A 135 15.99 0.24 -0.83
N PRO A 136 15.77 -0.92 -1.43
CA PRO A 136 14.85 -1.05 -2.56
C PRO A 136 13.44 -0.59 -2.19
N PHE A 137 12.76 0.01 -3.16
CA PHE A 137 11.36 0.38 -3.06
C PHE A 137 10.57 -0.26 -4.21
N PHE A 138 9.49 -0.91 -3.88
CA PHE A 138 8.59 -1.54 -4.84
C PHE A 138 7.16 -1.04 -4.65
N VAL A 139 6.45 -0.78 -5.72
CA VAL A 139 5.03 -0.46 -5.70
C VAL A 139 4.26 -1.70 -6.12
N SER A 140 3.78 -2.48 -5.15
CA SER A 140 3.16 -3.78 -5.43
C SER A 140 1.75 -3.69 -5.97
N GLU A 141 1.09 -2.54 -5.77
CA GLU A 141 -0.19 -2.24 -6.41
C GLU A 141 -0.28 -0.76 -6.79
N TRP A 142 -0.71 -0.53 -8.02
CA TRP A 142 -1.10 0.80 -8.48
C TRP A 142 -2.14 0.67 -9.59
N ASP A 143 -2.99 1.67 -9.76
CA ASP A 143 -3.82 1.81 -10.94
C ASP A 143 -4.39 3.23 -11.11
N GLU A 144 -4.65 3.59 -12.35
CA GLU A 144 -5.62 4.56 -12.78
C GLU A 144 -6.76 3.78 -13.43
N PRO A 145 -7.84 3.52 -12.69
CA PRO A 145 -8.81 2.49 -13.08
C PRO A 145 -9.76 2.97 -14.18
N TRP A 146 -10.42 2.03 -14.85
CA TRP A 146 -11.58 2.35 -15.66
C TRP A 146 -12.70 2.92 -14.74
N PRO A 147 -13.47 3.94 -15.14
CA PRO A 147 -13.62 4.51 -16.49
C PRO A 147 -12.86 5.83 -16.73
N TYR A 148 -11.77 6.10 -16.03
CA TYR A 148 -10.98 7.32 -16.29
C TYR A 148 -10.57 7.41 -17.76
N GLU A 149 -10.87 8.54 -18.43
CA GLU A 149 -10.52 8.75 -19.83
C GLU A 149 -9.00 8.81 -20.04
N TRP A 150 -8.29 9.34 -19.06
CA TRP A 150 -6.84 9.59 -19.07
C TRP A 150 -5.99 8.39 -18.64
N ARG A 151 -6.58 7.28 -18.24
CA ARG A 151 -5.88 6.11 -17.69
C ARG A 151 -4.72 5.57 -18.56
N ALA A 152 -4.67 5.95 -19.84
CA ALA A 152 -3.56 5.62 -20.72
C ALA A 152 -2.24 6.33 -20.33
N GLU A 153 -2.29 7.44 -19.59
CA GLU A 153 -1.10 8.17 -19.16
C GLU A 153 -0.31 7.42 -18.07
N SER A 154 -1.00 6.67 -17.23
CA SER A 154 -0.43 6.11 -16.00
C SER A 154 0.76 5.16 -16.20
N PRO A 155 0.81 4.21 -17.17
CA PRO A 155 1.99 3.36 -17.35
C PRO A 155 3.25 4.14 -17.67
N LEU A 156 3.17 5.13 -18.55
CA LEU A 156 4.32 5.95 -18.93
C LEU A 156 4.72 6.91 -17.82
N PHE A 157 3.76 7.55 -17.17
CA PHE A 157 4.01 8.49 -16.09
C PHE A 157 4.68 7.81 -14.89
N LEU A 158 4.15 6.67 -14.43
CA LEU A 158 4.78 5.92 -13.35
C LEU A 158 6.18 5.43 -13.72
N SER A 159 6.36 4.95 -14.94
CA SER A 159 7.68 4.49 -15.39
C SER A 159 8.70 5.62 -15.41
N ALA A 160 8.29 6.81 -15.86
CA ALA A 160 9.17 7.99 -15.88
C ALA A 160 9.56 8.42 -14.46
N VAL A 161 8.56 8.56 -13.58
CA VAL A 161 8.79 8.96 -12.18
C VAL A 161 9.57 7.89 -11.43
N GLY A 162 9.21 6.62 -11.58
CA GLY A 162 9.89 5.51 -10.95
C GLY A 162 11.37 5.41 -11.36
N ALA A 163 11.67 5.59 -12.64
CA ALA A 163 13.07 5.65 -13.13
C ALA A 163 13.81 6.85 -12.54
N MET A 164 13.20 8.04 -12.58
CA MET A 164 13.80 9.26 -12.03
C MET A 164 14.05 9.16 -10.51
N GLN A 165 13.18 8.50 -9.79
CA GLN A 165 13.31 8.32 -8.35
C GLN A 165 14.10 7.05 -7.96
N GLY A 166 14.53 6.22 -8.89
CA GLY A 166 15.29 5.00 -8.61
C GLY A 166 14.49 3.91 -7.91
N TRP A 167 13.20 3.73 -8.28
CA TRP A 167 12.40 2.62 -7.78
C TRP A 167 12.91 1.29 -8.33
N SER A 168 12.73 0.23 -7.56
CA SER A 168 13.15 -1.12 -7.97
C SER A 168 12.14 -1.80 -8.90
N GLY A 169 10.89 -1.37 -8.86
CA GLY A 169 9.84 -1.86 -9.74
C GLY A 169 8.45 -1.49 -9.26
N PHE A 170 7.47 -1.86 -10.08
CA PHE A 170 6.06 -1.63 -9.76
C PHE A 170 5.18 -2.61 -10.53
N ALA A 171 4.06 -3.02 -9.94
CA ALA A 171 3.10 -3.93 -10.52
C ALA A 171 1.70 -3.31 -10.53
N ILE A 172 1.05 -3.38 -11.69
CA ILE A 172 -0.32 -2.90 -11.80
C ILE A 172 -1.30 -3.84 -11.07
N HIS A 173 -2.28 -3.28 -10.46
CA HIS A 173 -3.42 -3.99 -9.94
C HIS A 173 -4.67 -3.70 -10.79
N THR A 174 -5.04 -4.56 -11.76
CA THR A 174 -4.50 -5.90 -11.98
C THR A 174 -4.61 -6.28 -13.46
N TYR A 175 -3.95 -7.36 -13.87
CA TYR A 175 -4.16 -7.87 -15.23
C TYR A 175 -5.61 -8.30 -15.43
N ARG A 176 -6.14 -9.17 -14.55
CA ARG A 176 -7.52 -9.64 -14.58
C ARG A 176 -7.94 -10.21 -13.24
N TYR A 177 -9.10 -9.84 -12.75
CA TYR A 177 -9.78 -10.60 -11.71
C TYR A 177 -10.31 -11.93 -12.26
N GLY A 178 -10.29 -12.97 -11.44
CA GLY A 178 -10.48 -14.35 -11.82
C GLY A 178 -11.64 -14.66 -12.74
N THR A 179 -11.45 -15.69 -13.53
CA THR A 179 -12.35 -16.18 -14.55
C THR A 179 -13.14 -17.36 -14.03
N ASN A 180 -14.03 -17.19 -13.08
CA ASN A 180 -15.06 -18.20 -12.96
C ASN A 180 -16.05 -17.98 -14.10
N GLU A 181 -15.89 -18.77 -15.16
CA GLU A 181 -16.82 -18.79 -16.31
C GLU A 181 -18.27 -19.05 -15.86
N ASN A 182 -18.44 -19.60 -14.66
CA ASN A 182 -19.73 -19.86 -14.03
C ASN A 182 -20.23 -18.73 -13.10
N GLU A 183 -19.40 -17.79 -12.75
CA GLU A 183 -19.84 -16.53 -12.16
C GLU A 183 -20.29 -15.60 -13.27
N SER A 184 -21.24 -16.09 -14.04
CA SER A 184 -21.91 -15.29 -15.03
C SER A 184 -22.37 -13.97 -14.43
N VAL A 185 -22.14 -12.94 -15.11
CA VAL A 185 -22.82 -11.66 -15.31
C VAL A 185 -24.06 -11.31 -14.43
N THR A 186 -24.40 -12.11 -13.46
CA THR A 186 -25.47 -11.88 -12.47
C THR A 186 -25.00 -11.09 -11.28
N GLY A 187 -23.81 -10.53 -11.38
CA GLY A 187 -23.19 -9.77 -10.33
C GLY A 187 -24.03 -8.58 -9.86
N LYS A 188 -23.99 -8.35 -8.59
CA LYS A 188 -24.64 -7.22 -7.97
C LYS A 188 -23.83 -5.97 -8.27
N ILE A 189 -24.46 -4.96 -8.81
CA ILE A 189 -23.86 -3.65 -9.03
C ILE A 189 -23.27 -3.14 -7.70
N GLY A 190 -22.05 -2.67 -7.73
CA GLY A 190 -21.32 -2.19 -6.57
C GLY A 190 -20.04 -3.00 -6.31
N ARG A 191 -20.06 -3.91 -5.36
CA ARG A 191 -18.92 -4.77 -5.05
C ARG A 191 -18.40 -5.51 -6.28
N ASP A 192 -19.31 -5.93 -7.14
CA ASP A 192 -18.99 -6.70 -8.33
C ASP A 192 -18.28 -5.91 -9.42
N ILE A 193 -18.42 -4.58 -9.43
CA ILE A 193 -17.64 -3.72 -10.32
C ILE A 193 -16.16 -3.79 -9.96
N VAL A 194 -15.83 -3.80 -8.69
CA VAL A 194 -14.45 -3.86 -8.21
C VAL A 194 -13.81 -5.21 -8.54
N ILE A 195 -14.52 -6.30 -8.35
CA ILE A 195 -14.03 -7.67 -8.56
C ILE A 195 -14.24 -8.21 -9.98
N GLY A 196 -14.78 -7.43 -10.89
CA GLY A 196 -14.84 -7.78 -12.31
C GLY A 196 -16.05 -8.58 -12.76
N ASN A 197 -17.08 -8.73 -11.93
CA ASN A 197 -18.28 -9.52 -12.28
C ASN A 197 -19.34 -8.71 -13.04
N SER A 198 -19.05 -7.48 -13.42
CA SER A 198 -19.97 -6.58 -14.06
C SER A 198 -19.52 -6.19 -15.46
N PHE A 199 -20.40 -6.25 -16.44
CA PHE A 199 -20.17 -5.73 -17.79
C PHE A 199 -18.86 -6.17 -18.47
N TYR A 200 -18.47 -7.40 -18.33
CA TYR A 200 -17.28 -7.97 -18.98
C TYR A 200 -15.93 -7.52 -18.42
N ARG A 201 -15.88 -6.64 -17.42
CA ARG A 201 -14.63 -6.22 -16.80
C ARG A 201 -14.84 -5.61 -15.41
N GLY A 202 -13.83 -5.73 -14.56
CA GLY A 202 -13.68 -4.92 -13.35
C GLY A 202 -13.08 -3.56 -13.67
N ILE A 203 -13.19 -2.65 -12.72
CA ILE A 203 -12.59 -1.32 -12.86
C ILE A 203 -11.05 -1.39 -12.94
N PHE A 204 -10.45 -2.41 -12.35
CA PHE A 204 -9.00 -2.62 -12.35
C PHE A 204 -8.52 -3.60 -13.43
N ASP A 205 -9.41 -4.21 -14.20
CA ASP A 205 -8.98 -5.13 -15.27
C ASP A 205 -8.23 -4.38 -16.37
N THR A 206 -7.02 -4.85 -16.68
CA THR A 206 -6.17 -4.24 -17.71
C THR A 206 -6.15 -5.04 -19.00
N TYR A 207 -6.42 -6.36 -18.94
CA TYR A 207 -6.31 -7.27 -20.07
C TYR A 207 -7.13 -6.88 -21.31
N ASN A 208 -8.26 -6.24 -21.12
CA ASN A 208 -9.16 -5.78 -22.18
C ASN A 208 -9.24 -4.26 -22.31
N ASP A 209 -8.20 -3.55 -21.82
CA ASP A 209 -8.04 -2.12 -21.94
C ASP A 209 -6.87 -1.78 -22.89
N PRO A 210 -7.11 -1.72 -24.21
CA PRO A 210 -6.04 -1.50 -25.17
C PRO A 210 -5.36 -0.14 -25.01
N ALA A 211 -6.08 0.87 -24.50
CA ALA A 211 -5.53 2.20 -24.28
C ALA A 211 -4.43 2.20 -23.22
N LYS A 212 -4.66 1.51 -22.11
CA LYS A 212 -3.68 1.39 -21.02
C LYS A 212 -2.68 0.26 -21.30
N TYR A 213 -3.17 -0.94 -21.60
CA TYR A 213 -2.32 -2.11 -21.78
C TYR A 213 -1.35 -1.97 -22.96
N GLY A 214 -1.77 -1.32 -24.04
CA GLY A 214 -0.90 -1.08 -25.21
C GLY A 214 0.35 -0.25 -24.89
N LEU A 215 0.35 0.55 -23.84
CA LEU A 215 1.50 1.38 -23.43
C LEU A 215 2.44 0.67 -22.45
N PHE A 216 2.06 -0.48 -21.89
CA PHE A 216 2.91 -1.22 -20.94
C PHE A 216 4.25 -1.65 -21.53
N TYR A 217 4.26 -2.04 -22.79
CA TYR A 217 5.51 -2.43 -23.45
C TYR A 217 6.51 -1.27 -23.52
N ALA A 218 6.05 -0.11 -23.97
CA ALA A 218 6.89 1.09 -24.03
C ALA A 218 7.34 1.55 -22.63
N ALA A 219 6.43 1.56 -21.67
CA ALA A 219 6.70 1.90 -20.28
C ALA A 219 7.73 0.96 -19.64
N ALA A 220 7.57 -0.34 -19.83
CA ALA A 220 8.50 -1.35 -19.33
C ALA A 220 9.89 -1.24 -19.96
N LEU A 221 9.98 -0.96 -21.26
CA LEU A 221 11.26 -0.74 -21.93
C LEU A 221 11.95 0.52 -21.39
N MET A 222 11.24 1.63 -21.32
CA MET A 222 11.76 2.91 -20.81
C MET A 222 12.35 2.74 -19.40
N PHE A 223 11.61 2.05 -18.51
CA PHE A 223 12.07 1.80 -17.15
C PHE A 223 13.27 0.85 -17.09
N ARG A 224 13.21 -0.30 -17.77
CA ARG A 224 14.26 -1.33 -17.71
C ARG A 224 15.55 -0.97 -18.41
N ARG A 225 15.49 -0.14 -19.44
CA ARG A 225 16.67 0.35 -20.17
C ARG A 225 17.32 1.54 -19.50
N GLY A 226 16.62 2.19 -18.56
CA GLY A 226 17.11 3.43 -17.95
C GLY A 226 17.11 4.60 -18.94
N ASP A 227 16.11 4.66 -19.83
CA ASP A 227 16.00 5.77 -20.81
C ASP A 227 15.78 7.13 -20.08
N ILE A 228 15.33 7.08 -18.81
CA ILE A 228 15.31 8.20 -17.89
C ILE A 228 16.30 7.91 -16.76
N SER A 229 17.26 8.80 -16.58
CA SER A 229 18.28 8.69 -15.52
C SER A 229 17.67 8.98 -14.14
N GLU A 230 18.18 8.29 -13.13
CA GLU A 230 17.86 8.62 -11.74
C GLU A 230 18.35 10.04 -11.41
N SER A 231 17.54 10.78 -10.65
CA SER A 231 17.89 12.14 -10.23
C SER A 231 19.08 12.13 -9.28
N GLU A 232 20.04 13.00 -9.53
CA GLU A 232 21.17 13.25 -8.63
C GLU A 232 20.74 14.02 -7.38
N HIS A 233 19.64 14.79 -7.47
CA HIS A 233 19.09 15.56 -6.36
C HIS A 233 18.05 14.74 -5.60
N ARG A 234 18.27 14.56 -4.31
CA ARG A 234 17.36 13.86 -3.40
C ARG A 234 16.98 14.76 -2.24
N VAL A 235 15.70 14.81 -1.94
CA VAL A 235 15.18 15.47 -0.74
C VAL A 235 14.71 14.36 0.20
N ALA A 236 15.27 14.34 1.40
CA ALA A 236 14.87 13.42 2.45
C ALA A 236 14.09 14.20 3.52
N ALA A 237 12.90 13.69 3.89
CA ALA A 237 12.24 14.08 5.12
C ALA A 237 13.00 13.44 6.30
N GLN A 238 13.23 14.24 7.34
CA GLN A 238 13.85 13.80 8.60
C GLN A 238 12.78 13.57 9.65
#